data_9652b663c6fc61facf71a5dcb61f2d7a
#
_entry.id   9652b663c6fc61facf71a5dcb61f2d7a
#
_cell.length_a   1.000
_cell.length_b   1.000
_cell.length_c   1.000
_cell.angle_alpha   90.00
_cell.angle_beta   90.00
_cell.angle_gamma   90.00
#
_symmetry.space_group_name_H-M   'P 1'
#
loop_
_entity.id
_entity.type
_entity.pdbx_description
1 polymer ?
#
loop_
_entity_poly.entity_id
_entity_poly.type
_entity_poly.pdbx_seq_one_letter_code
_entity_poly.pdbx_strand_id
1 'polypeptide(L)'
;MLLEAVYHRPRLNWSYAYNESTIHLRLRAKKGDLTEVFAFAGDKYTWDTTKELIPMTLFTSDAMFDYWECASVPIYRRLKYGFLLQKDNEKVWMTENDFQTNRPENPNKLFEFPFINPVDVFTPPAWVKDAVFYQIFPERFANGDPSLDPKDVQPWGAEPTPTNFFGGDLQGVIDHLDHLNELGINAIYFTPLFTATTNHKYDTEDYMKVDPHFGDIATLKKLVDLCHKRGIRVLLDAVFNHSGGTFAPFLDVQEKGEDSIYKDWFHIREFPLKVVNGIPTYDTFAFEPHMPKLNTEHPEVKEYLLKVAEFWITEVGIDGWRLDVANEVDHDFWREFRKVVKRANPEAYILGEIWHESAPWLEGDKFDAVMNYPFTDAVLDFFVHGNLDAEGFANSIGRQLSRYPLQASEVAFNLLDSHDTPRLLTLAAGDKNKMRLAALFQFTFMGTPCIYYGDEFGMDGEGDPGCRKCMEWNPEKQDRDLFEFYRQLIQIRNEQPALRTGTFTFLEAGRQGSKIAYERRLDLETIVVLINSEETAQTFRVDVDEQNWENLFTADTIRAERGKLNVKMPAYGFAILKAIN
;
A
#
# COMPACT_ATOMS: atom_id res chain seq x y z
N MET A 1 -8.24 35.31 -9.04
CA MET A 1 -7.31 34.13 -9.07
C MET A 1 -6.24 34.33 -8.00
N LEU A 2 -5.98 33.31 -7.15
CA LEU A 2 -4.98 33.38 -6.07
C LEU A 2 -3.69 32.69 -6.52
N LEU A 3 -2.82 33.44 -7.19
CA LEU A 3 -1.61 32.91 -7.83
C LEU A 3 -0.61 32.33 -6.82
N GLU A 4 -0.59 32.81 -5.59
CA GLU A 4 0.27 32.31 -4.51
C GLU A 4 -0.04 30.86 -4.10
N ALA A 5 -1.26 30.38 -4.39
CA ALA A 5 -1.68 29.01 -4.13
C ALA A 5 -1.41 28.07 -5.31
N VAL A 6 -1.10 28.63 -6.49
CA VAL A 6 -0.77 27.83 -7.67
C VAL A 6 0.63 27.26 -7.53
N TYR A 7 0.74 25.95 -7.73
CA TYR A 7 2.02 25.24 -7.57
C TYR A 7 2.20 24.15 -8.61
N HIS A 8 3.39 24.11 -9.17
CA HIS A 8 3.89 23.06 -10.04
C HIS A 8 5.43 23.03 -9.99
N ARG A 9 6.02 21.88 -10.29
CA ARG A 9 7.46 21.73 -10.57
C ARG A 9 7.70 20.56 -11.54
N PRO A 10 8.78 20.62 -12.40
CA PRO A 10 8.98 19.64 -13.47
C PRO A 10 9.64 18.34 -12.99
N ARG A 11 9.14 17.74 -11.91
CA ARG A 11 9.64 16.47 -11.33
C ARG A 11 8.66 15.84 -10.35
N LEU A 12 8.99 14.60 -9.92
CA LEU A 12 8.25 13.81 -8.93
C LEU A 12 6.81 13.57 -9.37
N ASN A 13 5.86 13.66 -8.44
CA ASN A 13 4.43 13.50 -8.70
C ASN A 13 3.77 14.64 -9.50
N TRP A 14 4.52 15.69 -9.83
CA TRP A 14 4.00 16.85 -10.59
C TRP A 14 4.24 16.76 -12.09
N SER A 15 5.34 16.12 -12.49
CA SER A 15 5.67 15.86 -13.89
C SER A 15 6.49 14.57 -13.97
N TYR A 16 5.90 13.51 -14.48
CA TYR A 16 6.51 12.19 -14.51
C TYR A 16 6.08 11.38 -15.73
N ALA A 17 6.94 10.46 -16.16
CA ALA A 17 6.59 9.47 -17.17
C ALA A 17 5.72 8.37 -16.52
N TYR A 18 4.48 8.24 -16.97
CA TYR A 18 3.60 7.15 -16.55
C TYR A 18 4.01 5.82 -17.20
N ASN A 19 4.44 5.90 -18.45
CA ASN A 19 5.01 4.80 -19.23
C ASN A 19 6.02 5.36 -20.24
N GLU A 20 6.53 4.52 -21.15
CA GLU A 20 7.54 4.93 -22.13
C GLU A 20 7.08 5.97 -23.16
N SER A 21 5.80 6.31 -23.20
CA SER A 21 5.22 7.25 -24.17
C SER A 21 4.38 8.37 -23.57
N THR A 22 3.99 8.26 -22.30
CA THR A 22 3.02 9.17 -21.68
C THR A 22 3.64 9.92 -20.50
N ILE A 23 3.46 11.25 -20.50
CA ILE A 23 3.86 12.13 -19.40
C ILE A 23 2.59 12.63 -18.71
N HIS A 24 2.51 12.50 -17.40
CA HIS A 24 1.49 13.13 -16.57
C HIS A 24 1.99 14.49 -16.06
N LEU A 25 1.12 15.49 -16.14
CA LEU A 25 1.36 16.83 -15.64
C LEU A 25 0.29 17.18 -14.61
N ARG A 26 0.70 17.59 -13.41
CA ARG A 26 -0.17 18.01 -12.31
C ARG A 26 0.06 19.46 -11.95
N LEU A 27 -1.02 20.17 -11.59
CA LEU A 27 -0.99 21.54 -11.08
C LEU A 27 -1.91 21.61 -9.87
N ARG A 28 -1.47 22.29 -8.82
CA ARG A 28 -2.27 22.60 -7.63
C ARG A 28 -2.71 24.05 -7.66
N ALA A 29 -3.96 24.31 -7.28
CA ALA A 29 -4.49 25.66 -7.06
C ALA A 29 -5.32 25.69 -5.76
N LYS A 30 -5.71 26.87 -5.27
CA LYS A 30 -6.67 26.96 -4.15
C LYS A 30 -8.00 26.32 -4.56
N LYS A 31 -8.60 25.58 -3.62
CA LYS A 31 -9.89 24.90 -3.82
C LYS A 31 -10.97 25.85 -4.31
N GLY A 32 -11.59 25.53 -5.44
CA GLY A 32 -12.66 26.30 -6.07
C GLY A 32 -12.24 27.63 -6.68
N ASP A 33 -10.94 27.90 -6.90
CA ASP A 33 -10.48 29.16 -7.43
C ASP A 33 -10.38 29.20 -8.96
N LEU A 34 -10.08 28.06 -9.61
CA LEU A 34 -9.98 27.96 -11.07
C LEU A 34 -11.20 27.26 -11.67
N THR A 35 -11.67 27.77 -12.82
CA THR A 35 -12.78 27.17 -13.58
C THR A 35 -12.28 26.21 -14.65
N GLU A 36 -11.14 26.50 -15.26
CA GLU A 36 -10.50 25.66 -16.28
C GLU A 36 -8.98 25.80 -16.21
N VAL A 37 -8.29 24.70 -16.49
CA VAL A 37 -6.83 24.65 -16.60
C VAL A 37 -6.44 23.89 -17.86
N PHE A 38 -5.43 24.39 -18.56
CA PHE A 38 -4.85 23.74 -19.74
C PHE A 38 -3.34 23.64 -19.60
N ALA A 39 -2.75 22.53 -19.99
CA ALA A 39 -1.32 22.47 -20.26
C ALA A 39 -1.07 22.96 -21.69
N PHE A 40 -0.17 23.93 -21.84
CA PHE A 40 0.31 24.42 -23.12
C PHE A 40 1.63 23.73 -23.43
N ALA A 41 1.63 22.78 -24.33
CA ALA A 41 2.72 21.82 -24.48
C ALA A 41 3.13 21.60 -25.94
N GLY A 42 4.39 21.22 -26.17
CA GLY A 42 4.92 20.91 -27.49
C GLY A 42 6.38 20.44 -27.45
N ASP A 43 6.91 19.97 -28.58
CA ASP A 43 8.33 19.61 -28.70
C ASP A 43 9.22 20.86 -28.80
N LYS A 44 10.35 20.87 -28.09
CA LYS A 44 11.24 22.04 -28.04
C LYS A 44 11.88 22.41 -29.36
N TYR A 45 12.08 21.47 -30.28
CA TYR A 45 12.74 21.71 -31.56
C TYR A 45 11.77 21.91 -32.71
N THR A 46 10.51 21.47 -32.55
CA THR A 46 9.44 21.61 -33.53
C THR A 46 8.25 22.39 -32.95
N TRP A 47 8.51 23.32 -32.03
CA TRP A 47 7.52 24.01 -31.22
C TRP A 47 6.36 24.60 -32.04
N ASP A 48 6.65 25.30 -33.13
CA ASP A 48 5.62 25.95 -33.91
C ASP A 48 4.61 25.04 -34.59
N THR A 49 4.99 23.78 -34.81
CA THR A 49 4.13 22.76 -35.44
C THR A 49 3.50 21.78 -34.47
N THR A 50 4.01 21.72 -33.23
CA THR A 50 3.58 20.71 -32.23
C THR A 50 2.89 21.30 -31.01
N LYS A 51 2.95 22.65 -30.84
CA LYS A 51 2.34 23.28 -29.67
C LYS A 51 0.82 23.17 -29.69
N GLU A 52 0.26 22.73 -28.57
CA GLU A 52 -1.18 22.56 -28.38
C GLU A 52 -1.62 22.94 -26.96
N LEU A 53 -2.92 23.11 -26.77
CA LEU A 53 -3.56 23.23 -25.47
C LEU A 53 -4.21 21.89 -25.11
N ILE A 54 -3.76 21.26 -24.05
CA ILE A 54 -4.29 20.03 -23.51
C ILE A 54 -5.16 20.37 -22.31
N PRO A 55 -6.47 20.11 -22.33
CA PRO A 55 -7.33 20.37 -21.17
C PRO A 55 -6.89 19.50 -19.99
N MET A 56 -6.86 20.10 -18.80
CA MET A 56 -6.61 19.37 -17.56
C MET A 56 -7.93 19.13 -16.83
N THR A 57 -8.08 17.95 -16.25
CA THR A 57 -9.25 17.59 -15.44
C THR A 57 -8.97 17.82 -13.97
N LEU A 58 -9.98 18.17 -13.20
CA LEU A 58 -9.90 18.18 -11.75
C LEU A 58 -9.78 16.73 -11.30
N PHE A 59 -8.55 16.35 -10.92
CA PHE A 59 -8.21 14.98 -10.55
C PHE A 59 -8.69 14.64 -9.14
N THR A 60 -8.43 15.53 -8.17
CA THR A 60 -8.85 15.38 -6.78
C THR A 60 -8.75 16.72 -6.05
N SER A 61 -9.34 16.80 -4.85
CA SER A 61 -9.24 17.96 -3.96
C SER A 61 -8.93 17.52 -2.53
N ASP A 62 -8.22 18.37 -1.79
CA ASP A 62 -8.14 18.26 -0.33
C ASP A 62 -8.89 19.42 0.35
N ALA A 63 -8.67 19.64 1.64
CA ALA A 63 -9.34 20.70 2.38
C ALA A 63 -9.02 22.13 1.87
N MET A 64 -7.86 22.32 1.24
CA MET A 64 -7.35 23.65 0.85
C MET A 64 -7.14 23.80 -0.65
N PHE A 65 -6.87 22.71 -1.37
CA PHE A 65 -6.39 22.75 -2.74
C PHE A 65 -7.17 21.83 -3.68
N ASP A 66 -7.25 22.25 -4.93
CA ASP A 66 -7.63 21.44 -6.08
C ASP A 66 -6.38 21.01 -6.84
N TYR A 67 -6.38 19.77 -7.30
CA TYR A 67 -5.30 19.16 -8.10
C TYR A 67 -5.82 18.86 -9.49
N TRP A 68 -5.21 19.49 -10.47
CA TRP A 68 -5.53 19.33 -11.89
C TRP A 68 -4.50 18.43 -12.55
N GLU A 69 -4.94 17.52 -13.42
CA GLU A 69 -4.04 16.59 -14.10
C GLU A 69 -4.40 16.47 -15.59
N CYS A 70 -3.39 16.26 -16.43
CA CYS A 70 -3.55 15.75 -17.78
C CYS A 70 -2.45 14.77 -18.13
N ALA A 71 -2.72 13.92 -19.13
CA ALA A 71 -1.75 13.06 -19.78
C ALA A 71 -1.40 13.61 -21.15
N SER A 72 -0.12 13.65 -21.49
CA SER A 72 0.41 14.04 -22.80
C SER A 72 1.20 12.89 -23.41
N VAL A 73 1.04 12.64 -24.70
CA VAL A 73 1.81 11.65 -25.47
C VAL A 73 2.72 12.41 -26.45
N PRO A 74 3.90 12.85 -26.02
CA PRO A 74 4.78 13.65 -26.86
C PRO A 74 5.39 12.82 -27.99
N ILE A 75 5.36 13.36 -29.23
CA ILE A 75 5.84 12.65 -30.44
C ILE A 75 7.29 12.18 -30.32
N TYR A 76 8.15 12.96 -29.63
CA TYR A 76 9.59 12.69 -29.51
C TYR A 76 10.04 12.40 -28.09
N ARG A 77 9.16 11.89 -27.21
CA ARG A 77 9.46 11.51 -25.81
C ARG A 77 10.03 12.67 -24.96
N ARG A 78 9.77 13.92 -25.33
CA ARG A 78 10.19 15.13 -24.60
C ARG A 78 9.15 16.21 -24.75
N LEU A 79 9.07 17.11 -23.77
CA LEU A 79 8.02 18.11 -23.72
C LEU A 79 8.54 19.43 -23.16
N LYS A 80 8.26 20.54 -23.86
CA LYS A 80 8.19 21.88 -23.28
C LYS A 80 6.76 22.16 -22.93
N TYR A 81 6.49 22.75 -21.75
CA TYR A 81 5.12 23.02 -21.34
C TYR A 81 5.02 24.17 -20.34
N GLY A 82 3.87 24.78 -20.27
CA GLY A 82 3.41 25.75 -19.29
C GLY A 82 1.93 25.55 -19.06
N PHE A 83 1.29 26.43 -18.30
CA PHE A 83 -0.14 26.28 -17.99
C PHE A 83 -0.90 27.55 -18.32
N LEU A 84 -2.11 27.39 -18.88
CA LEU A 84 -3.11 28.44 -18.96
C LEU A 84 -4.13 28.22 -17.85
N LEU A 85 -4.23 29.19 -16.94
CA LEU A 85 -5.15 29.20 -15.82
C LEU A 85 -6.32 30.11 -16.15
N GLN A 86 -7.54 29.66 -15.93
CA GLN A 86 -8.74 30.47 -16.19
C GLN A 86 -9.62 30.52 -14.94
N LYS A 87 -10.16 31.71 -14.69
CA LYS A 87 -11.19 31.98 -13.70
C LYS A 87 -12.15 32.99 -14.27
N ASP A 88 -13.36 32.60 -14.57
CA ASP A 88 -14.35 33.43 -15.25
C ASP A 88 -13.76 34.03 -16.55
N ASN A 89 -13.57 35.35 -16.60
CA ASN A 89 -12.98 36.06 -17.75
C ASN A 89 -11.48 36.35 -17.60
N GLU A 90 -10.89 35.98 -16.46
CA GLU A 90 -9.47 36.18 -16.18
C GLU A 90 -8.65 35.03 -16.74
N LYS A 91 -7.57 35.34 -17.47
CA LYS A 91 -6.64 34.34 -18.03
C LYS A 91 -5.22 34.72 -17.67
N VAL A 92 -4.50 33.75 -17.10
CA VAL A 92 -3.09 33.90 -16.71
C VAL A 92 -2.30 32.69 -17.21
N TRP A 93 -1.13 32.94 -17.78
CA TRP A 93 -0.18 31.93 -18.21
C TRP A 93 0.89 31.73 -17.12
N MET A 94 1.09 30.51 -16.71
CA MET A 94 2.19 30.13 -15.82
C MET A 94 3.34 29.56 -16.66
N THR A 95 4.51 30.16 -16.51
CA THR A 95 5.77 29.70 -17.06
C THR A 95 6.67 29.17 -15.94
N GLU A 96 7.88 28.71 -16.27
CA GLU A 96 8.83 28.23 -15.26
C GLU A 96 9.21 29.32 -14.24
N ASN A 97 9.26 30.59 -14.68
CA ASN A 97 9.80 31.68 -13.87
C ASN A 97 8.74 32.66 -13.35
N ASP A 98 7.60 32.81 -14.06
CA ASP A 98 6.64 33.87 -13.77
C ASP A 98 5.20 33.53 -14.19
N PHE A 99 4.28 34.41 -13.81
CA PHE A 99 2.91 34.49 -14.31
C PHE A 99 2.76 35.67 -15.24
N GLN A 100 2.12 35.50 -16.39
CA GLN A 100 1.93 36.59 -17.39
C GLN A 100 0.54 36.53 -18.04
N THR A 101 0.05 37.71 -18.49
CA THR A 101 -1.25 37.82 -19.14
C THR A 101 -1.24 37.40 -20.61
N ASN A 102 -0.11 37.57 -21.28
CA ASN A 102 0.05 37.24 -22.69
C ASN A 102 0.55 35.78 -22.84
N ARG A 103 0.12 35.12 -23.92
CA ARG A 103 0.62 33.78 -24.26
C ARG A 103 2.14 33.81 -24.43
N PRO A 104 2.89 32.91 -23.79
CA PRO A 104 4.33 32.82 -23.98
C PRO A 104 4.68 32.37 -25.39
N GLU A 105 5.49 33.17 -26.10
CA GLU A 105 5.94 32.88 -27.46
C GLU A 105 7.27 32.11 -27.46
N ASN A 106 8.13 32.35 -26.46
CA ASN A 106 9.44 31.72 -26.35
C ASN A 106 9.36 30.43 -25.53
N PRO A 107 9.50 29.23 -26.14
CA PRO A 107 9.43 27.97 -25.42
C PRO A 107 10.56 27.78 -24.40
N ASN A 108 11.66 28.56 -24.49
CA ASN A 108 12.75 28.49 -23.51
C ASN A 108 12.37 29.03 -22.11
N LYS A 109 11.25 29.74 -22.00
CA LYS A 109 10.72 30.21 -20.71
C LYS A 109 9.76 29.19 -20.05
N LEU A 110 9.44 28.11 -20.74
CA LEU A 110 8.53 27.08 -20.26
C LEU A 110 9.25 25.99 -19.48
N PHE A 111 8.53 25.27 -18.65
CA PHE A 111 9.01 24.04 -18.02
C PHE A 111 9.47 23.03 -19.07
N GLU A 112 10.32 22.12 -18.67
CA GLU A 112 10.80 21.05 -19.56
C GLU A 112 10.73 19.68 -18.90
N PHE A 113 10.16 18.72 -19.62
CA PHE A 113 10.41 17.31 -19.43
C PHE A 113 11.47 16.89 -20.48
N PRO A 114 12.73 16.67 -20.08
CA PRO A 114 13.85 16.60 -21.05
C PRO A 114 13.74 15.43 -22.03
N PHE A 115 13.47 14.23 -21.52
CA PHE A 115 13.31 13.03 -22.31
C PHE A 115 12.80 11.85 -21.47
N ILE A 116 11.94 10.99 -22.03
CA ILE A 116 11.54 9.74 -21.42
C ILE A 116 12.60 8.68 -21.72
N ASN A 117 13.46 8.37 -20.76
CA ASN A 117 14.35 7.21 -20.82
C ASN A 117 13.61 6.02 -20.23
N PRO A 118 13.45 4.90 -20.95
CA PRO A 118 12.69 3.75 -20.43
C PRO A 118 13.19 3.24 -19.07
N VAL A 119 14.50 3.32 -18.83
CA VAL A 119 15.11 2.89 -17.56
C VAL A 119 14.71 3.75 -16.36
N ASP A 120 14.29 5.00 -16.60
CA ASP A 120 13.87 5.94 -15.55
C ASP A 120 12.35 5.88 -15.29
N VAL A 121 11.61 5.12 -16.09
CA VAL A 121 10.16 4.96 -15.91
C VAL A 121 9.90 4.05 -14.71
N PHE A 122 9.17 4.58 -13.73
CA PHE A 122 8.73 3.80 -12.59
C PHE A 122 7.71 2.75 -13.03
N THR A 123 8.10 1.48 -12.98
CA THR A 123 7.26 0.36 -13.45
C THR A 123 7.16 -0.70 -12.34
N PRO A 124 6.13 -0.63 -11.48
CA PRO A 124 5.84 -1.71 -10.53
C PRO A 124 5.44 -2.99 -11.27
N PRO A 125 5.59 -4.18 -10.67
CA PRO A 125 5.16 -5.43 -11.28
C PRO A 125 3.66 -5.41 -11.62
N ALA A 126 3.32 -5.81 -12.83
CA ALA A 126 1.94 -5.69 -13.35
C ALA A 126 0.93 -6.50 -12.53
N TRP A 127 1.34 -7.69 -12.05
CA TRP A 127 0.47 -8.58 -11.27
C TRP A 127 -0.03 -7.97 -9.96
N VAL A 128 0.71 -7.00 -9.39
CA VAL A 128 0.36 -6.38 -8.11
C VAL A 128 -0.96 -5.61 -8.18
N LYS A 129 -1.29 -5.02 -9.33
CA LYS A 129 -2.57 -4.32 -9.53
C LYS A 129 -3.80 -5.23 -9.36
N ASP A 130 -3.60 -6.53 -9.62
CA ASP A 130 -4.63 -7.57 -9.50
C ASP A 130 -4.54 -8.35 -8.19
N ALA A 131 -3.58 -7.99 -7.30
CA ALA A 131 -3.35 -8.72 -6.07
C ALA A 131 -4.42 -8.43 -5.00
N VAL A 132 -4.77 -9.49 -4.29
CA VAL A 132 -5.45 -9.47 -3.00
C VAL A 132 -4.54 -10.22 -2.02
N PHE A 133 -3.94 -9.46 -1.12
CA PHE A 133 -2.98 -10.00 -0.17
C PHE A 133 -3.65 -10.58 1.07
N TYR A 134 -3.00 -11.58 1.64
CA TYR A 134 -3.34 -12.15 2.94
C TYR A 134 -2.07 -12.19 3.79
N GLN A 135 -2.08 -11.50 4.93
CA GLN A 135 -0.96 -11.50 5.85
C GLN A 135 -1.05 -12.68 6.81
N ILE A 136 0.02 -13.47 6.89
CA ILE A 136 0.14 -14.62 7.78
C ILE A 136 1.23 -14.38 8.82
N PHE A 137 0.88 -14.59 10.09
CA PHE A 137 1.80 -14.75 11.21
C PHE A 137 1.97 -16.27 11.43
N PRO A 138 3.05 -16.89 10.94
CA PRO A 138 3.12 -18.37 10.82
C PRO A 138 2.92 -19.09 12.14
N GLU A 139 3.55 -18.62 13.21
CA GLU A 139 3.48 -19.20 14.54
C GLU A 139 2.04 -19.28 15.11
N ARG A 140 1.12 -18.48 14.57
CA ARG A 140 -0.28 -18.36 15.02
C ARG A 140 -1.30 -18.79 13.96
N PHE A 141 -0.87 -19.24 12.79
CA PHE A 141 -1.78 -19.57 11.70
C PHE A 141 -2.28 -21.03 11.77
N ALA A 142 -1.39 -22.00 11.75
CA ALA A 142 -1.76 -23.42 11.90
C ALA A 142 -0.51 -24.27 12.27
N ASN A 143 -0.69 -25.24 13.15
CA ASN A 143 0.33 -26.24 13.48
C ASN A 143 0.11 -27.49 12.59
N GLY A 144 0.98 -27.69 11.62
CA GLY A 144 0.91 -28.81 10.66
C GLY A 144 1.86 -29.97 11.00
N ASP A 145 2.96 -29.69 11.70
CA ASP A 145 3.95 -30.67 12.09
C ASP A 145 4.35 -30.52 13.57
N PRO A 146 3.61 -31.13 14.50
CA PRO A 146 3.92 -31.07 15.93
C PRO A 146 5.32 -31.56 16.33
N SER A 147 6.07 -32.21 15.44
CA SER A 147 7.45 -32.61 15.72
C SER A 147 8.43 -31.42 15.73
N LEU A 148 8.01 -30.25 15.17
CA LEU A 148 8.75 -29.01 15.15
C LEU A 148 8.47 -28.10 16.35
N ASP A 149 7.48 -28.48 17.18
CA ASP A 149 7.03 -27.65 18.29
C ASP A 149 8.17 -27.32 19.28
N PRO A 150 8.23 -26.06 19.77
CA PRO A 150 9.06 -25.71 20.91
C PRO A 150 8.69 -26.55 22.15
N LYS A 151 9.64 -26.75 23.07
CA LYS A 151 9.43 -27.57 24.27
C LYS A 151 8.26 -27.13 25.13
N ASP A 152 7.99 -25.82 25.18
CA ASP A 152 6.98 -25.20 26.05
C ASP A 152 5.79 -24.69 25.24
N VAL A 153 5.44 -25.34 24.11
CA VAL A 153 4.31 -24.99 23.27
C VAL A 153 3.01 -24.97 24.08
N GLN A 154 2.20 -23.94 23.90
CA GLN A 154 0.91 -23.80 24.57
C GLN A 154 -0.20 -24.47 23.75
N PRO A 155 -1.30 -24.86 24.39
CA PRO A 155 -2.47 -25.35 23.66
C PRO A 155 -2.98 -24.31 22.65
N TRP A 156 -3.29 -24.78 21.42
CA TRP A 156 -3.82 -23.91 20.36
C TRP A 156 -5.03 -23.12 20.83
N GLY A 157 -5.00 -21.78 20.62
CA GLY A 157 -6.08 -20.89 21.01
C GLY A 157 -6.05 -20.43 22.48
N ALA A 158 -5.01 -20.76 23.25
CA ALA A 158 -4.80 -20.13 24.56
C ALA A 158 -4.45 -18.65 24.39
N GLU A 159 -4.45 -17.88 25.50
CA GLU A 159 -4.18 -16.45 25.48
C GLU A 159 -2.75 -16.15 25.01
N PRO A 160 -2.55 -15.29 24.00
CA PRO A 160 -1.22 -14.93 23.55
C PRO A 160 -0.48 -14.05 24.56
N THR A 161 0.81 -14.31 24.70
CA THR A 161 1.74 -13.45 25.44
C THR A 161 2.92 -13.07 24.54
N PRO A 162 3.74 -12.09 24.92
CA PRO A 162 4.90 -11.70 24.10
C PRO A 162 5.88 -12.85 23.85
N THR A 163 5.90 -13.88 24.71
CA THR A 163 6.95 -14.91 24.70
C THR A 163 6.47 -16.35 24.49
N ASN A 164 5.15 -16.62 24.50
CA ASN A 164 4.65 -17.98 24.33
C ASN A 164 4.60 -18.40 22.85
N PHE A 165 4.63 -19.73 22.65
CA PHE A 165 4.57 -20.37 21.35
C PHE A 165 3.34 -21.28 21.27
N PHE A 166 2.79 -21.41 20.06
CA PHE A 166 1.64 -22.29 19.76
C PHE A 166 1.97 -23.34 18.67
N GLY A 167 3.16 -23.27 18.09
CA GLY A 167 3.65 -24.29 17.15
C GLY A 167 3.13 -24.15 15.74
N GLY A 168 2.61 -23.00 15.35
CA GLY A 168 2.29 -22.76 13.93
C GLY A 168 3.53 -22.84 13.06
N ASP A 169 3.41 -23.42 11.85
CA ASP A 169 4.51 -23.75 10.98
C ASP A 169 4.16 -23.67 9.48
N LEU A 170 5.14 -23.87 8.59
CA LEU A 170 4.94 -23.83 7.14
C LEU A 170 4.10 -25.01 6.61
N GLN A 171 4.14 -26.17 7.28
CA GLN A 171 3.29 -27.30 6.90
C GLN A 171 1.83 -26.98 7.20
N GLY A 172 1.54 -26.31 8.34
CA GLY A 172 0.20 -25.82 8.66
C GLY A 172 -0.34 -24.84 7.63
N VAL A 173 0.51 -23.96 7.09
CA VAL A 173 0.11 -23.09 5.97
C VAL A 173 -0.19 -23.91 4.72
N ILE A 174 0.65 -24.91 4.39
CA ILE A 174 0.44 -25.80 3.24
C ILE A 174 -0.92 -26.51 3.35
N ASP A 175 -1.25 -27.01 4.53
CA ASP A 175 -2.49 -27.76 4.79
C ASP A 175 -3.75 -26.89 4.66
N HIS A 176 -3.60 -25.56 4.77
CA HIS A 176 -4.69 -24.58 4.68
C HIS A 176 -4.69 -23.71 3.41
N LEU A 177 -3.90 -24.08 2.39
CA LEU A 177 -3.91 -23.35 1.11
C LEU A 177 -5.29 -23.34 0.40
N ASP A 178 -6.10 -24.37 0.64
CA ASP A 178 -7.44 -24.44 0.06
C ASP A 178 -8.38 -23.38 0.67
N HIS A 179 -8.21 -23.01 1.94
CA HIS A 179 -8.90 -21.88 2.57
C HIS A 179 -8.60 -20.56 1.85
N LEU A 180 -7.32 -20.29 1.58
CA LEU A 180 -6.90 -19.08 0.88
C LEU A 180 -7.46 -19.03 -0.56
N ASN A 181 -7.49 -20.18 -1.21
CA ASN A 181 -8.04 -20.31 -2.55
C ASN A 181 -9.58 -20.13 -2.55
N GLU A 182 -10.29 -20.67 -1.56
CA GLU A 182 -11.75 -20.49 -1.38
C GLU A 182 -12.09 -19.02 -1.15
N LEU A 183 -11.30 -18.31 -0.34
CA LEU A 183 -11.46 -16.89 -0.08
C LEU A 183 -11.18 -16.03 -1.33
N GLY A 184 -10.35 -16.52 -2.25
CA GLY A 184 -9.96 -15.82 -3.49
C GLY A 184 -8.65 -15.06 -3.38
N ILE A 185 -7.80 -15.40 -2.41
CA ILE A 185 -6.46 -14.82 -2.21
C ILE A 185 -5.52 -15.22 -3.34
N ASN A 186 -4.74 -14.28 -3.85
CA ASN A 186 -3.74 -14.52 -4.89
C ASN A 186 -2.34 -14.00 -4.54
N ALA A 187 -2.16 -13.48 -3.31
CA ALA A 187 -0.84 -13.12 -2.79
C ALA A 187 -0.79 -13.31 -1.26
N ILE A 188 0.33 -13.81 -0.75
CA ILE A 188 0.58 -13.97 0.68
C ILE A 188 1.77 -13.08 1.07
N TYR A 189 1.66 -12.44 2.23
CA TYR A 189 2.76 -11.80 2.93
C TYR A 189 2.96 -12.50 4.26
N PHE A 190 4.17 -13.04 4.50
CA PHE A 190 4.57 -13.63 5.77
C PHE A 190 5.29 -12.61 6.64
N THR A 191 5.00 -12.59 7.96
CA THR A 191 5.95 -12.04 8.94
C THR A 191 7.23 -12.87 8.94
N PRO A 192 8.35 -12.45 9.58
CA PRO A 192 9.64 -13.09 9.38
C PRO A 192 9.65 -14.60 9.58
N LEU A 193 10.39 -15.31 8.71
CA LEU A 193 10.52 -16.76 8.71
C LEU A 193 11.92 -17.24 9.13
N PHE A 194 12.87 -16.33 9.30
CA PHE A 194 14.27 -16.67 9.52
C PHE A 194 14.54 -17.06 10.97
N THR A 195 15.63 -17.81 11.20
CA THR A 195 16.02 -18.27 12.53
C THR A 195 16.10 -17.09 13.50
N ALA A 196 15.38 -17.20 14.62
CA ALA A 196 15.30 -16.19 15.67
C ALA A 196 14.85 -16.79 17.00
N THR A 197 15.06 -16.08 18.11
CA THR A 197 14.72 -16.59 19.44
C THR A 197 13.26 -16.38 19.82
N THR A 198 12.62 -15.34 19.31
CA THR A 198 11.23 -14.98 19.63
C THR A 198 10.20 -15.69 18.76
N ASN A 199 8.92 -15.63 19.15
CA ASN A 199 7.80 -16.14 18.35
C ASN A 199 7.53 -15.31 17.09
N HIS A 200 7.85 -14.01 17.10
CA HIS A 200 7.63 -13.10 15.98
C HIS A 200 8.79 -13.05 14.97
N LYS A 201 9.98 -13.52 15.34
CA LYS A 201 11.18 -13.63 14.48
C LYS A 201 11.79 -12.32 13.97
N TYR A 202 11.38 -11.16 14.49
CA TYR A 202 12.00 -9.87 14.14
C TYR A 202 13.41 -9.70 14.73
N ASP A 203 13.82 -10.52 15.69
CA ASP A 203 15.17 -10.64 16.24
C ASP A 203 16.00 -11.67 15.45
N THR A 204 16.20 -11.44 14.16
CA THR A 204 16.84 -12.40 13.24
C THR A 204 18.25 -12.77 13.68
N GLU A 205 18.49 -14.07 13.79
CA GLU A 205 19.77 -14.69 14.18
C GLU A 205 20.54 -15.23 12.96
N ASP A 206 19.86 -15.78 11.97
CA ASP A 206 20.45 -16.27 10.73
C ASP A 206 19.51 -16.00 9.55
N TYR A 207 19.89 -15.05 8.70
CA TYR A 207 19.09 -14.62 7.53
C TYR A 207 19.08 -15.64 6.38
N MET A 208 19.93 -16.66 6.44
CA MET A 208 20.09 -17.67 5.39
C MET A 208 19.40 -18.99 5.70
N LYS A 209 18.67 -19.05 6.83
CA LYS A 209 17.95 -20.25 7.28
C LYS A 209 16.52 -19.94 7.67
N VAL A 210 15.62 -20.83 7.30
CA VAL A 210 14.28 -20.87 7.88
C VAL A 210 14.41 -21.30 9.35
N ASP A 211 13.59 -20.69 10.22
CA ASP A 211 13.54 -21.08 11.63
C ASP A 211 13.13 -22.56 11.76
N PRO A 212 13.86 -23.37 12.55
CA PRO A 212 13.58 -24.79 12.67
C PRO A 212 12.19 -25.11 13.24
N HIS A 213 11.54 -24.18 13.96
CA HIS A 213 10.16 -24.35 14.41
C HIS A 213 9.14 -24.18 13.27
N PHE A 214 9.54 -23.55 12.16
CA PHE A 214 8.70 -23.40 10.96
C PHE A 214 8.97 -24.48 9.92
N GLY A 215 10.10 -25.18 10.01
CA GLY A 215 10.55 -26.16 9.04
C GLY A 215 11.93 -25.86 8.49
N ASP A 216 12.10 -26.03 7.19
CA ASP A 216 13.36 -25.80 6.50
C ASP A 216 13.15 -25.14 5.12
N ILE A 217 14.27 -24.89 4.42
CA ILE A 217 14.24 -24.30 3.07
C ILE A 217 13.46 -25.18 2.08
N ALA A 218 13.53 -26.50 2.22
CA ALA A 218 12.81 -27.43 1.35
C ALA A 218 11.29 -27.33 1.56
N THR A 219 10.86 -27.19 2.80
CA THR A 219 9.45 -26.97 3.16
C THR A 219 8.95 -25.64 2.62
N LEU A 220 9.74 -24.55 2.78
CA LEU A 220 9.37 -23.24 2.24
C LEU A 220 9.28 -23.27 0.71
N LYS A 221 10.24 -23.92 0.03
CA LYS A 221 10.20 -24.08 -1.43
C LYS A 221 8.97 -24.87 -1.87
N LYS A 222 8.64 -25.96 -1.16
CA LYS A 222 7.41 -26.72 -1.41
C LYS A 222 6.16 -25.84 -1.26
N LEU A 223 6.10 -25.00 -0.23
CA LEU A 223 5.00 -24.06 -0.02
C LEU A 223 4.88 -23.08 -1.19
N VAL A 224 5.98 -22.43 -1.58
CA VAL A 224 6.03 -21.49 -2.72
C VAL A 224 5.58 -22.18 -4.02
N ASP A 225 6.10 -23.38 -4.32
CA ASP A 225 5.69 -24.17 -5.49
C ASP A 225 4.18 -24.49 -5.50
N LEU A 226 3.60 -24.79 -4.33
CA LEU A 226 2.17 -25.08 -4.18
C LEU A 226 1.31 -23.81 -4.30
N CYS A 227 1.81 -22.69 -3.78
CA CYS A 227 1.19 -21.37 -3.98
C CYS A 227 1.16 -20.98 -5.46
N HIS A 228 2.29 -21.10 -6.15
CA HIS A 228 2.38 -20.76 -7.58
C HIS A 228 1.45 -21.62 -8.44
N LYS A 229 1.31 -22.92 -8.13
CA LYS A 229 0.33 -23.80 -8.82
C LYS A 229 -1.13 -23.35 -8.64
N ARG A 230 -1.43 -22.60 -7.59
CA ARG A 230 -2.74 -22.01 -7.32
C ARG A 230 -2.86 -20.56 -7.78
N GLY A 231 -1.82 -20.00 -8.40
CA GLY A 231 -1.79 -18.58 -8.79
C GLY A 231 -1.56 -17.62 -7.63
N ILE A 232 -1.04 -18.10 -6.50
CA ILE A 232 -0.78 -17.30 -5.30
C ILE A 232 0.70 -16.90 -5.29
N ARG A 233 1.00 -15.61 -5.18
CA ARG A 233 2.34 -15.04 -5.02
C ARG A 233 2.75 -15.03 -3.54
N VAL A 234 4.06 -15.05 -3.27
CA VAL A 234 4.59 -15.14 -1.91
C VAL A 234 5.64 -14.07 -1.65
N LEU A 235 5.39 -13.23 -0.62
CA LEU A 235 6.34 -12.24 -0.10
C LEU A 235 6.88 -12.70 1.25
N LEU A 236 8.18 -12.50 1.46
CA LEU A 236 8.82 -12.64 2.77
C LEU A 236 9.11 -11.28 3.39
N ASP A 237 9.33 -11.27 4.70
CA ASP A 237 9.72 -10.10 5.49
C ASP A 237 11.24 -10.03 5.62
N ALA A 238 11.82 -8.87 5.29
CA ALA A 238 13.24 -8.59 5.40
C ALA A 238 13.50 -7.62 6.55
N VAL A 239 14.05 -8.13 7.65
CA VAL A 239 14.43 -7.34 8.83
C VAL A 239 15.88 -6.89 8.66
N PHE A 240 16.11 -5.83 7.86
CA PHE A 240 17.46 -5.35 7.51
C PHE A 240 17.89 -4.10 8.29
N ASN A 241 16.97 -3.49 9.03
CA ASN A 241 17.30 -2.38 9.94
C ASN A 241 18.13 -2.82 11.15
N HIS A 242 17.86 -4.01 11.66
CA HIS A 242 18.49 -4.57 12.86
C HIS A 242 18.61 -6.09 12.76
N SER A 243 19.41 -6.69 13.60
CA SER A 243 19.48 -8.14 13.79
C SER A 243 18.99 -8.52 15.19
N GLY A 244 18.94 -9.82 15.48
CA GLY A 244 18.82 -10.29 16.86
C GLY A 244 20.11 -10.10 17.64
N GLY A 245 20.02 -10.05 18.96
CA GLY A 245 21.17 -9.99 19.85
C GLY A 245 22.02 -11.26 19.85
N THR A 246 21.50 -12.34 19.30
CA THR A 246 22.15 -13.66 19.10
C THR A 246 22.73 -13.83 17.70
N PHE A 247 22.62 -12.84 16.82
CA PHE A 247 23.28 -12.84 15.51
C PHE A 247 24.80 -13.00 15.69
N ALA A 248 25.41 -13.97 15.00
CA ALA A 248 26.80 -14.35 15.22
C ALA A 248 27.81 -13.19 15.18
N PRO A 249 27.76 -12.22 14.25
CA PRO A 249 28.60 -11.03 14.29
C PRO A 249 28.41 -10.18 15.56
N PHE A 250 27.17 -10.05 16.08
CA PHE A 250 26.93 -9.28 17.30
C PHE A 250 27.42 -10.02 18.56
N LEU A 251 27.32 -11.34 18.61
CA LEU A 251 27.92 -12.14 19.68
C LEU A 251 29.43 -11.97 19.74
N ASP A 252 30.11 -11.92 18.59
CA ASP A 252 31.56 -11.65 18.52
C ASP A 252 31.88 -10.24 19.08
N VAL A 253 31.03 -9.24 18.77
CA VAL A 253 31.18 -7.89 19.35
C VAL A 253 30.95 -7.88 20.85
N GLN A 254 29.97 -8.62 21.35
CA GLN A 254 29.71 -8.75 22.79
C GLN A 254 30.90 -9.39 23.52
N GLU A 255 31.52 -10.42 22.92
CA GLU A 255 32.65 -11.15 23.51
C GLU A 255 33.96 -10.37 23.43
N LYS A 256 34.28 -9.77 22.27
CA LYS A 256 35.59 -9.16 21.98
C LYS A 256 35.62 -7.63 22.12
N GLY A 257 34.48 -6.97 22.23
CA GLY A 257 34.37 -5.52 22.32
C GLY A 257 35.06 -4.80 21.15
N GLU A 258 35.96 -3.88 21.45
CA GLU A 258 36.69 -3.10 20.44
C GLU A 258 37.58 -3.94 19.50
N ASP A 259 37.96 -5.16 19.93
CA ASP A 259 38.81 -6.06 19.15
C ASP A 259 38.01 -6.92 18.16
N SER A 260 36.67 -6.83 18.16
CA SER A 260 35.85 -7.54 17.20
C SER A 260 36.03 -7.00 15.77
N ILE A 261 36.16 -7.92 14.81
CA ILE A 261 36.18 -7.58 13.38
C ILE A 261 34.83 -7.10 12.87
N TYR A 262 33.74 -7.36 13.61
CA TYR A 262 32.37 -7.01 13.26
C TYR A 262 31.88 -5.74 13.95
N LYS A 263 32.72 -5.03 14.74
CA LYS A 263 32.25 -3.85 15.48
C LYS A 263 31.63 -2.77 14.60
N ASP A 264 32.16 -2.58 13.40
CA ASP A 264 31.69 -1.58 12.44
C ASP A 264 30.43 -2.05 11.64
N TRP A 265 29.98 -3.30 11.85
CA TRP A 265 28.71 -3.80 11.32
C TRP A 265 27.50 -3.23 12.05
N PHE A 266 27.75 -2.61 13.20
CA PHE A 266 26.72 -2.03 14.06
C PHE A 266 27.07 -0.57 14.39
N HIS A 267 26.06 0.22 14.75
CA HIS A 267 26.27 1.60 15.18
C HIS A 267 26.57 1.62 16.71
N ILE A 268 27.84 1.47 17.10
CA ILE A 268 28.28 1.42 18.49
C ILE A 268 28.79 2.78 18.90
N ARG A 269 28.27 3.34 20.02
CA ARG A 269 28.65 4.65 20.55
C ARG A 269 29.74 4.57 21.63
N GLU A 270 29.73 3.49 22.42
CA GLU A 270 30.66 3.34 23.55
C GLU A 270 30.86 1.86 23.89
N PHE A 271 32.10 1.48 24.23
CA PHE A 271 32.43 0.20 24.83
C PHE A 271 32.76 0.36 26.34
N PRO A 272 32.54 -0.67 27.19
CA PRO A 272 31.87 -1.94 26.82
C PRO A 272 30.40 -1.75 26.51
N LEU A 273 29.82 -2.67 25.74
CA LEU A 273 28.38 -2.68 25.47
C LEU A 273 27.63 -2.78 26.80
N LYS A 274 26.71 -1.86 27.04
CA LYS A 274 25.90 -1.80 28.28
C LYS A 274 24.60 -1.06 28.03
N VAL A 275 23.65 -1.24 28.94
CA VAL A 275 22.40 -0.44 28.96
C VAL A 275 22.49 0.53 30.14
N VAL A 276 22.33 1.82 29.87
CA VAL A 276 22.40 2.91 30.89
C VAL A 276 21.06 3.63 30.90
N ASN A 277 20.34 3.56 32.01
CA ASN A 277 19.01 4.16 32.15
C ASN A 277 18.01 3.73 31.02
N GLY A 278 18.06 2.47 30.64
CA GLY A 278 17.20 1.91 29.59
C GLY A 278 17.66 2.18 28.15
N ILE A 279 18.81 2.87 27.96
CA ILE A 279 19.37 3.18 26.65
C ILE A 279 20.65 2.37 26.43
N PRO A 280 20.74 1.51 25.40
CA PRO A 280 21.96 0.81 25.03
C PRO A 280 23.07 1.78 24.60
N THR A 281 24.34 1.40 24.76
CA THR A 281 25.49 2.15 24.25
C THR A 281 25.76 1.92 22.76
N TYR A 282 24.83 1.33 22.08
CA TYR A 282 24.78 1.12 20.64
C TYR A 282 23.37 1.42 20.15
N ASP A 283 23.20 1.70 18.87
CA ASP A 283 21.88 1.95 18.29
C ASP A 283 21.12 0.63 18.14
N THR A 284 19.81 0.71 18.30
CA THR A 284 18.91 -0.45 18.29
C THR A 284 17.60 -0.05 17.60
N PHE A 285 16.78 -1.04 17.24
CA PHE A 285 15.37 -0.74 16.98
C PHE A 285 14.74 -0.21 18.28
N ALA A 286 14.13 0.96 18.22
CA ALA A 286 13.67 1.70 19.39
C ALA A 286 14.81 1.82 20.44
N PHE A 287 14.65 1.26 21.62
CA PHE A 287 15.69 1.11 22.66
C PHE A 287 15.81 -0.34 23.12
N GLU A 288 15.42 -1.29 22.25
CA GLU A 288 15.42 -2.71 22.56
C GLU A 288 16.84 -3.30 22.45
N PRO A 289 17.48 -3.67 23.57
CA PRO A 289 18.88 -4.11 23.56
C PRO A 289 19.13 -5.39 22.74
N HIS A 290 18.09 -6.19 22.52
CA HIS A 290 18.18 -7.44 21.77
C HIS A 290 18.02 -7.25 20.26
N MET A 291 17.86 -6.01 19.79
CA MET A 291 17.69 -5.67 18.38
C MET A 291 18.73 -4.63 17.91
N PRO A 292 20.04 -4.98 17.88
CA PRO A 292 21.11 -4.06 17.49
C PRO A 292 20.96 -3.62 16.04
N LYS A 293 21.07 -2.30 15.80
CA LYS A 293 20.95 -1.70 14.49
C LYS A 293 22.14 -2.06 13.60
N LEU A 294 21.85 -2.58 12.39
CA LEU A 294 22.85 -2.89 11.39
C LEU A 294 23.33 -1.61 10.68
N ASN A 295 24.63 -1.52 10.43
CA ASN A 295 25.25 -0.46 9.66
C ASN A 295 25.20 -0.80 8.16
N THR A 296 24.10 -0.51 7.49
CA THR A 296 23.90 -0.80 6.07
C THR A 296 24.79 0.04 5.14
N GLU A 297 25.44 1.09 5.65
CA GLU A 297 26.47 1.85 4.92
C GLU A 297 27.79 1.06 4.82
N HIS A 298 28.04 0.12 5.76
CA HIS A 298 29.26 -0.68 5.77
C HIS A 298 29.28 -1.67 4.58
N PRO A 299 30.35 -1.72 3.78
CA PRO A 299 30.37 -2.52 2.55
C PRO A 299 30.09 -4.01 2.73
N GLU A 300 30.63 -4.62 3.80
CA GLU A 300 30.43 -6.06 4.07
C GLU A 300 29.01 -6.36 4.54
N VAL A 301 28.39 -5.48 5.35
CA VAL A 301 26.98 -5.60 5.75
C VAL A 301 26.09 -5.48 4.52
N LYS A 302 26.34 -4.46 3.70
CA LYS A 302 25.62 -4.26 2.44
C LYS A 302 25.71 -5.50 1.54
N GLU A 303 26.92 -5.99 1.31
CA GLU A 303 27.13 -7.20 0.48
C GLU A 303 26.41 -8.42 1.06
N TYR A 304 26.48 -8.62 2.37
CA TYR A 304 25.82 -9.74 3.06
C TYR A 304 24.29 -9.68 2.88
N LEU A 305 23.67 -8.54 3.21
CA LEU A 305 22.21 -8.39 3.11
C LEU A 305 21.70 -8.44 1.65
N LEU A 306 22.47 -7.92 0.70
CA LEU A 306 22.13 -8.04 -0.73
C LEU A 306 22.18 -9.50 -1.22
N LYS A 307 23.14 -10.30 -0.73
CA LYS A 307 23.17 -11.76 -0.99
C LYS A 307 21.96 -12.47 -0.38
N VAL A 308 21.53 -12.10 0.82
CA VAL A 308 20.30 -12.62 1.42
C VAL A 308 19.11 -12.31 0.52
N ALA A 309 18.98 -11.06 0.08
CA ALA A 309 17.86 -10.63 -0.77
C ALA A 309 17.79 -11.40 -2.09
N GLU A 310 18.94 -11.64 -2.74
CA GLU A 310 19.04 -12.41 -3.98
C GLU A 310 18.75 -13.89 -3.77
N PHE A 311 19.29 -14.49 -2.70
CA PHE A 311 19.19 -15.92 -2.40
C PHE A 311 17.73 -16.42 -2.34
N TRP A 312 16.88 -15.76 -1.55
CA TRP A 312 15.49 -16.22 -1.39
C TRP A 312 14.66 -16.09 -2.66
N ILE A 313 14.99 -15.14 -3.54
CA ILE A 313 14.35 -15.01 -4.84
C ILE A 313 14.83 -16.12 -5.80
N THR A 314 16.15 -16.37 -5.85
CA THR A 314 16.71 -17.30 -6.84
C THR A 314 16.57 -18.76 -6.43
N GLU A 315 16.76 -19.09 -5.16
CA GLU A 315 16.76 -20.47 -4.65
C GLU A 315 15.39 -20.97 -4.23
N VAL A 316 14.56 -20.08 -3.68
CA VAL A 316 13.22 -20.44 -3.18
C VAL A 316 12.13 -20.04 -4.16
N GLY A 317 12.33 -18.96 -4.91
CA GLY A 317 11.39 -18.49 -5.91
C GLY A 317 10.30 -17.57 -5.35
N ILE A 318 10.60 -16.82 -4.30
CA ILE A 318 9.64 -15.84 -3.76
C ILE A 318 9.37 -14.71 -4.75
N ASP A 319 8.19 -14.09 -4.64
CA ASP A 319 7.71 -13.06 -5.57
C ASP A 319 7.96 -11.63 -5.07
N GLY A 320 8.58 -11.46 -3.91
CA GLY A 320 8.91 -10.13 -3.41
C GLY A 320 9.25 -10.08 -1.94
N TRP A 321 9.46 -8.85 -1.49
CA TRP A 321 9.88 -8.51 -0.15
C TRP A 321 8.99 -7.46 0.49
N ARG A 322 8.60 -7.66 1.73
CA ARG A 322 8.22 -6.59 2.67
C ARG A 322 9.47 -6.19 3.45
N LEU A 323 9.71 -4.92 3.60
CA LEU A 323 10.92 -4.38 4.22
C LEU A 323 10.55 -3.75 5.55
N ASP A 324 11.00 -4.37 6.63
CA ASP A 324 10.74 -3.95 8.01
C ASP A 324 11.49 -2.66 8.34
N VAL A 325 10.85 -1.73 9.06
CA VAL A 325 11.42 -0.44 9.48
C VAL A 325 12.18 0.27 8.33
N ALA A 326 11.61 0.26 7.14
CA ALA A 326 12.30 0.65 5.91
C ALA A 326 12.74 2.12 5.88
N ASN A 327 12.10 2.98 6.67
CA ASN A 327 12.41 4.41 6.77
C ASN A 327 13.71 4.70 7.56
N GLU A 328 14.22 3.75 8.35
CA GLU A 328 15.43 3.91 9.13
C GLU A 328 16.69 3.35 8.48
N VAL A 329 16.56 2.73 7.31
CA VAL A 329 17.69 2.24 6.50
C VAL A 329 18.03 3.25 5.41
N ASP A 330 19.29 3.41 5.08
CA ASP A 330 19.78 4.42 4.16
C ASP A 330 19.28 4.20 2.71
N HIS A 331 19.06 5.31 2.00
CA HIS A 331 18.55 5.29 0.63
C HIS A 331 19.51 4.67 -0.39
N ASP A 332 20.82 4.68 -0.12
CA ASP A 332 21.81 4.10 -1.02
C ASP A 332 21.71 2.57 -0.98
N PHE A 333 21.60 2.00 0.22
CA PHE A 333 21.31 0.58 0.39
C PHE A 333 20.05 0.16 -0.38
N TRP A 334 18.94 0.91 -0.25
CA TRP A 334 17.68 0.57 -0.93
C TRP A 334 17.77 0.64 -2.45
N ARG A 335 18.60 1.54 -3.01
CA ARG A 335 18.86 1.57 -4.45
C ARG A 335 19.61 0.33 -4.93
N GLU A 336 20.63 -0.09 -4.18
CA GLU A 336 21.36 -1.33 -4.51
C GLU A 336 20.49 -2.56 -4.30
N PHE A 337 19.68 -2.60 -3.24
CA PHE A 337 18.69 -3.65 -2.99
C PHE A 337 17.75 -3.80 -4.19
N ARG A 338 17.14 -2.71 -4.65
CA ARG A 338 16.27 -2.75 -5.83
C ARG A 338 16.99 -3.31 -7.06
N LYS A 339 18.21 -2.89 -7.33
CA LYS A 339 18.99 -3.37 -8.47
C LYS A 339 19.21 -4.88 -8.40
N VAL A 340 19.58 -5.40 -7.24
CA VAL A 340 19.81 -6.83 -7.02
C VAL A 340 18.51 -7.62 -7.16
N VAL A 341 17.44 -7.19 -6.47
CA VAL A 341 16.14 -7.84 -6.50
C VAL A 341 15.54 -7.87 -7.90
N LYS A 342 15.52 -6.72 -8.60
CA LYS A 342 14.94 -6.63 -9.96
C LYS A 342 15.80 -7.35 -11.01
N ARG A 343 17.09 -7.53 -10.79
CA ARG A 343 17.96 -8.36 -11.65
C ARG A 343 17.67 -9.85 -11.45
N ALA A 344 17.44 -10.27 -10.19
CA ALA A 344 17.10 -11.65 -9.87
C ALA A 344 15.69 -12.03 -10.38
N ASN A 345 14.72 -11.13 -10.20
CA ASN A 345 13.36 -11.26 -10.73
C ASN A 345 12.77 -9.86 -11.01
N PRO A 346 12.63 -9.42 -12.26
CA PRO A 346 12.02 -8.12 -12.60
C PRO A 346 10.60 -7.95 -12.05
N GLU A 347 9.85 -9.05 -11.89
CA GLU A 347 8.48 -9.07 -11.37
C GLU A 347 8.41 -9.17 -9.83
N ALA A 348 9.55 -9.15 -9.12
CA ALA A 348 9.53 -9.16 -7.66
C ALA A 348 8.98 -7.82 -7.12
N TYR A 349 7.99 -7.89 -6.23
CA TYR A 349 7.39 -6.72 -5.59
C TYR A 349 8.22 -6.28 -4.38
N ILE A 350 8.53 -4.98 -4.31
CA ILE A 350 9.29 -4.38 -3.21
C ILE A 350 8.37 -3.46 -2.42
N LEU A 351 7.95 -3.91 -1.25
CA LEU A 351 7.02 -3.24 -0.36
C LEU A 351 7.75 -2.73 0.89
N GLY A 352 7.80 -1.43 1.11
CA GLY A 352 8.39 -0.85 2.31
C GLY A 352 7.37 -0.66 3.43
N GLU A 353 7.75 -0.96 4.67
CA GLU A 353 6.99 -0.51 5.82
C GLU A 353 7.39 0.92 6.18
N ILE A 354 6.47 1.86 5.96
CA ILE A 354 6.63 3.27 6.32
C ILE A 354 5.27 3.80 6.77
N TRP A 355 5.20 4.32 7.99
CA TRP A 355 3.96 4.76 8.64
C TRP A 355 3.52 6.18 8.28
N HIS A 356 4.36 6.92 7.59
CA HIS A 356 4.14 8.33 7.25
C HIS A 356 4.22 8.59 5.75
N GLU A 357 4.26 9.86 5.32
CA GLU A 357 4.43 10.22 3.91
C GLU A 357 5.73 9.62 3.33
N SER A 358 5.61 8.92 2.20
CA SER A 358 6.67 8.04 1.68
C SER A 358 7.21 8.47 0.31
N ALA A 359 6.96 9.72 -0.11
CA ALA A 359 7.42 10.20 -1.42
C ALA A 359 8.91 9.96 -1.71
N PRO A 360 9.86 10.12 -0.75
CA PRO A 360 11.29 9.87 -1.01
C PRO A 360 11.64 8.43 -1.38
N TRP A 361 10.80 7.46 -1.05
CA TRP A 361 11.02 6.04 -1.35
C TRP A 361 10.30 5.57 -2.62
N LEU A 362 9.35 6.37 -3.14
CA LEU A 362 8.49 6.07 -4.29
C LEU A 362 8.88 6.86 -5.56
N GLU A 363 10.16 7.14 -5.72
CA GLU A 363 10.71 7.85 -6.87
C GLU A 363 11.08 6.92 -8.06
N GLY A 364 10.84 5.60 -7.92
CA GLY A 364 11.11 4.59 -8.95
C GLY A 364 12.46 3.87 -8.81
N ASP A 365 13.32 4.32 -7.89
CA ASP A 365 14.68 3.80 -7.70
C ASP A 365 14.85 2.97 -6.40
N LYS A 366 13.80 2.85 -5.59
CA LYS A 366 13.81 2.13 -4.30
C LYS A 366 12.66 1.13 -4.20
N PHE A 367 11.48 1.54 -3.76
CA PHE A 367 10.33 0.65 -3.55
C PHE A 367 9.33 0.73 -4.70
N ASP A 368 8.54 -0.32 -4.87
CA ASP A 368 7.38 -0.30 -5.75
C ASP A 368 6.17 0.31 -5.06
N ALA A 369 6.03 0.06 -3.74
CA ALA A 369 4.99 0.61 -2.90
C ALA A 369 5.41 0.64 -1.42
N VAL A 370 4.53 1.21 -0.61
CA VAL A 370 4.62 1.16 0.85
C VAL A 370 3.31 0.65 1.45
N MET A 371 3.38 0.12 2.68
CA MET A 371 2.20 -0.13 3.50
C MET A 371 1.49 1.20 3.75
N ASN A 372 0.23 1.31 3.29
CA ASN A 372 -0.46 2.59 3.16
C ASN A 372 -1.18 3.00 4.46
N TYR A 373 -0.43 3.20 5.53
CA TYR A 373 -0.99 3.62 6.82
C TYR A 373 -1.81 4.92 6.78
N PRO A 374 -1.47 5.94 5.97
CA PRO A 374 -2.35 7.10 5.80
C PRO A 374 -3.74 6.75 5.25
N PHE A 375 -3.87 5.67 4.45
CA PHE A 375 -5.16 5.13 4.03
C PHE A 375 -5.88 4.48 5.21
N THR A 376 -5.17 3.65 5.98
CA THR A 376 -5.70 3.00 7.19
C THR A 376 -6.29 4.03 8.14
N ASP A 377 -5.52 5.08 8.48
CA ASP A 377 -5.96 6.16 9.36
C ASP A 377 -7.25 6.82 8.87
N ALA A 378 -7.31 7.20 7.58
CA ALA A 378 -8.49 7.85 7.02
C ALA A 378 -9.73 6.94 7.06
N VAL A 379 -9.57 5.64 6.75
CA VAL A 379 -10.66 4.66 6.74
C VAL A 379 -11.16 4.41 8.17
N LEU A 380 -10.25 4.20 9.11
CA LEU A 380 -10.61 3.99 10.52
C LEU A 380 -11.27 5.23 11.12
N ASP A 381 -10.75 6.42 10.87
CA ASP A 381 -11.31 7.68 11.38
C ASP A 381 -12.73 7.94 10.86
N PHE A 382 -13.04 7.51 9.63
CA PHE A 382 -14.38 7.70 9.07
C PHE A 382 -15.34 6.58 9.43
N PHE A 383 -15.00 5.31 9.18
CA PHE A 383 -15.94 4.20 9.34
C PHE A 383 -16.01 3.66 10.76
N VAL A 384 -14.95 3.79 11.54
CA VAL A 384 -14.80 3.13 12.85
C VAL A 384 -14.92 4.12 13.99
N HIS A 385 -14.07 5.14 14.01
CA HIS A 385 -13.97 6.08 15.13
C HIS A 385 -14.93 7.25 15.04
N GLY A 386 -15.40 7.61 13.84
CA GLY A 386 -16.28 8.78 13.64
C GLY A 386 -15.56 10.12 13.86
N ASN A 387 -14.24 10.16 13.75
CA ASN A 387 -13.43 11.38 13.88
C ASN A 387 -13.53 12.30 12.66
N LEU A 388 -13.90 11.74 11.50
CA LEU A 388 -14.09 12.45 10.24
C LEU A 388 -15.55 12.36 9.80
N ASP A 389 -16.09 13.45 9.29
CA ASP A 389 -17.29 13.44 8.45
C ASP A 389 -16.94 13.08 7.00
N ALA A 390 -17.93 12.93 6.13
CA ALA A 390 -17.72 12.52 4.75
C ALA A 390 -16.84 13.52 3.97
N GLU A 391 -16.96 14.83 4.21
CA GLU A 391 -16.09 15.85 3.60
C GLU A 391 -14.64 15.70 4.08
N GLY A 392 -14.43 15.51 5.38
CA GLY A 392 -13.10 15.28 5.98
C GLY A 392 -12.44 14.03 5.43
N PHE A 393 -13.21 12.95 5.30
CA PHE A 393 -12.75 11.70 4.67
C PHE A 393 -12.36 11.91 3.20
N ALA A 394 -13.23 12.54 2.40
CA ALA A 394 -12.94 12.83 1.00
C ALA A 394 -11.69 13.70 0.83
N ASN A 395 -11.50 14.71 1.69
CA ASN A 395 -10.30 15.54 1.71
C ASN A 395 -9.03 14.73 2.06
N SER A 396 -9.12 13.77 2.99
CA SER A 396 -7.99 12.91 3.37
C SER A 396 -7.61 11.97 2.23
N ILE A 397 -8.58 11.32 1.58
CA ILE A 397 -8.37 10.47 0.40
C ILE A 397 -7.82 11.28 -0.76
N GLY A 398 -8.37 12.46 -1.03
CA GLY A 398 -7.90 13.36 -2.10
C GLY A 398 -6.43 13.78 -1.91
N ARG A 399 -6.03 14.06 -0.67
CA ARG A 399 -4.63 14.33 -0.33
C ARG A 399 -3.72 13.15 -0.63
N GLN A 400 -4.16 11.92 -0.31
CA GLN A 400 -3.37 10.72 -0.59
C GLN A 400 -3.17 10.51 -2.09
N LEU A 401 -4.24 10.63 -2.89
CA LEU A 401 -4.18 10.50 -4.35
C LEU A 401 -3.24 11.53 -5.00
N SER A 402 -3.11 12.73 -4.40
CA SER A 402 -2.23 13.77 -4.92
C SER A 402 -0.75 13.58 -4.59
N ARG A 403 -0.37 12.74 -3.61
CA ARG A 403 0.99 12.65 -3.06
C ARG A 403 1.99 11.95 -3.96
N TYR A 404 1.56 10.91 -4.68
CA TYR A 404 2.45 10.00 -5.39
C TYR A 404 2.17 10.00 -6.90
N PRO A 405 3.11 9.53 -7.73
CA PRO A 405 2.81 9.14 -9.10
C PRO A 405 1.69 8.10 -9.14
N LEU A 406 0.87 8.11 -10.19
CA LEU A 406 -0.29 7.22 -10.30
C LEU A 406 0.13 5.74 -10.20
N GLN A 407 1.25 5.34 -10.80
CA GLN A 407 1.75 3.97 -10.76
C GLN A 407 2.00 3.48 -9.33
N ALA A 408 2.49 4.35 -8.43
CA ALA A 408 2.68 4.00 -7.02
C ALA A 408 1.35 3.85 -6.28
N SER A 409 0.37 4.71 -6.60
CA SER A 409 -0.98 4.63 -6.01
C SER A 409 -1.74 3.38 -6.46
N GLU A 410 -1.55 2.94 -7.71
CA GLU A 410 -2.17 1.74 -8.28
C GLU A 410 -1.71 0.43 -7.61
N VAL A 411 -0.55 0.42 -6.97
CA VAL A 411 0.03 -0.74 -6.29
C VAL A 411 0.25 -0.50 -4.79
N ALA A 412 -0.30 0.57 -4.23
CA ALA A 412 -0.23 0.87 -2.81
C ALA A 412 -0.87 -0.25 -1.97
N PHE A 413 -0.18 -0.67 -0.92
CA PHE A 413 -0.62 -1.79 -0.08
C PHE A 413 -1.58 -1.30 1.00
N ASN A 414 -2.88 -1.46 0.76
CA ASN A 414 -3.95 -0.99 1.63
C ASN A 414 -4.31 -2.04 2.68
N LEU A 415 -3.99 -1.76 3.93
CA LEU A 415 -4.33 -2.60 5.07
C LEU A 415 -5.29 -1.84 5.99
N LEU A 416 -6.05 -2.56 6.82
CA LEU A 416 -6.91 -1.97 7.86
C LEU A 416 -6.39 -2.25 9.27
N ASP A 417 -5.64 -3.34 9.40
CA ASP A 417 -4.90 -3.75 10.59
C ASP A 417 -3.75 -4.67 10.20
N SER A 418 -2.99 -5.12 11.20
CA SER A 418 -1.84 -6.00 11.03
C SER A 418 -1.44 -6.68 12.34
N HIS A 419 -0.33 -7.38 12.33
CA HIS A 419 0.28 -7.96 13.53
C HIS A 419 0.85 -6.92 14.53
N ASP A 420 0.90 -5.63 14.15
CA ASP A 420 1.41 -4.52 14.97
C ASP A 420 0.32 -3.60 15.51
N THR A 421 -0.92 -3.80 15.09
CA THR A 421 -2.05 -2.95 15.45
C THR A 421 -3.18 -3.78 16.10
N PRO A 422 -4.10 -3.17 16.87
CA PRO A 422 -5.34 -3.85 17.24
C PRO A 422 -6.11 -4.30 16.00
N ARG A 423 -6.82 -5.44 16.11
CA ARG A 423 -7.63 -5.96 15.00
C ARG A 423 -8.82 -5.05 14.68
N LEU A 424 -9.21 -5.02 13.41
CA LEU A 424 -10.29 -4.17 12.90
C LEU A 424 -11.60 -4.33 13.68
N LEU A 425 -12.01 -5.56 14.02
CA LEU A 425 -13.23 -5.78 14.79
C LEU A 425 -13.12 -5.22 16.20
N THR A 426 -11.94 -5.28 16.83
CA THR A 426 -11.70 -4.67 18.15
C THR A 426 -11.79 -3.16 18.07
N LEU A 427 -11.14 -2.55 17.07
CA LEU A 427 -11.24 -1.10 16.82
C LEU A 427 -12.69 -0.66 16.58
N ALA A 428 -13.48 -1.49 15.91
CA ALA A 428 -14.91 -1.28 15.69
C ALA A 428 -15.79 -1.59 16.92
N ALA A 429 -15.20 -1.87 18.08
CA ALA A 429 -15.92 -2.24 19.31
C ALA A 429 -16.90 -3.43 19.11
N GLY A 430 -16.55 -4.38 18.26
CA GLY A 430 -17.36 -5.54 17.90
C GLY A 430 -18.47 -5.26 16.87
N ASP A 431 -18.58 -4.05 16.34
CA ASP A 431 -19.58 -3.70 15.32
C ASP A 431 -19.14 -4.17 13.93
N LYS A 432 -19.67 -5.32 13.52
CA LYS A 432 -19.40 -5.92 12.20
C LYS A 432 -19.91 -5.07 11.02
N ASN A 433 -20.86 -4.16 11.22
CA ASN A 433 -21.31 -3.29 10.14
C ASN A 433 -20.23 -2.27 9.79
N LYS A 434 -19.60 -1.65 10.80
CA LYS A 434 -18.46 -0.75 10.61
C LYS A 434 -17.30 -1.47 9.92
N MET A 435 -16.96 -2.68 10.39
CA MET A 435 -15.93 -3.53 9.78
C MET A 435 -16.23 -3.81 8.31
N ARG A 436 -17.47 -4.21 7.98
CA ARG A 436 -17.90 -4.47 6.59
C ARG A 436 -17.77 -3.23 5.70
N LEU A 437 -18.14 -2.05 6.17
CA LEU A 437 -18.04 -0.82 5.39
C LEU A 437 -16.58 -0.39 5.16
N ALA A 438 -15.71 -0.55 6.16
CA ALA A 438 -14.28 -0.31 6.02
C ALA A 438 -13.65 -1.27 4.98
N ALA A 439 -13.94 -2.58 5.06
CA ALA A 439 -13.50 -3.56 4.09
C ALA A 439 -14.07 -3.28 2.70
N LEU A 440 -15.36 -2.93 2.57
CA LEU A 440 -15.97 -2.56 1.30
C LEU A 440 -15.19 -1.42 0.61
N PHE A 441 -14.85 -0.36 1.37
CA PHE A 441 -14.07 0.74 0.81
C PHE A 441 -12.67 0.28 0.40
N GLN A 442 -11.98 -0.53 1.23
CA GLN A 442 -10.66 -1.10 0.92
C GLN A 442 -10.67 -1.87 -0.41
N PHE A 443 -11.68 -2.71 -0.64
CA PHE A 443 -11.78 -3.55 -1.86
C PHE A 443 -12.25 -2.80 -3.11
N THR A 444 -12.89 -1.66 -2.96
CA THR A 444 -13.40 -0.85 -4.07
C THR A 444 -12.54 0.38 -4.37
N PHE A 445 -11.54 0.66 -3.53
CA PHE A 445 -10.57 1.74 -3.73
C PHE A 445 -9.37 1.28 -4.61
N MET A 446 -8.57 2.25 -5.05
CA MET A 446 -7.30 2.04 -5.78
C MET A 446 -6.23 1.43 -4.86
N GLY A 447 -5.32 0.65 -5.42
CA GLY A 447 -4.26 -0.06 -4.69
C GLY A 447 -4.61 -1.52 -4.43
N THR A 448 -3.81 -2.23 -3.65
CA THR A 448 -3.96 -3.66 -3.35
C THR A 448 -4.45 -3.88 -1.93
N PRO A 449 -5.62 -4.49 -1.73
CA PRO A 449 -6.12 -4.79 -0.39
C PRO A 449 -5.31 -5.91 0.26
N CYS A 450 -5.09 -5.79 1.58
CA CYS A 450 -4.54 -6.85 2.41
C CYS A 450 -5.51 -7.20 3.53
N ILE A 451 -5.77 -8.48 3.72
CA ILE A 451 -6.52 -9.04 4.85
C ILE A 451 -5.48 -9.58 5.84
N TYR A 452 -5.59 -9.21 7.10
CA TYR A 452 -4.84 -9.84 8.18
C TYR A 452 -5.54 -11.15 8.57
N TYR A 453 -4.79 -12.25 8.73
CA TYR A 453 -5.36 -13.60 8.97
C TYR A 453 -6.41 -13.58 10.08
N GLY A 454 -7.57 -14.18 9.82
CA GLY A 454 -8.68 -14.29 10.76
C GLY A 454 -9.68 -13.15 10.74
N ASP A 455 -9.42 -12.05 10.04
CA ASP A 455 -10.39 -10.95 9.90
C ASP A 455 -11.62 -11.39 9.12
N GLU A 456 -11.44 -12.30 8.17
CA GLU A 456 -12.55 -12.89 7.41
C GLU A 456 -13.51 -13.70 8.28
N PHE A 457 -13.09 -14.09 9.48
CA PHE A 457 -13.92 -14.75 10.49
C PHE A 457 -14.31 -13.85 11.67
N GLY A 458 -13.91 -12.57 11.61
CA GLY A 458 -14.21 -11.61 12.67
C GLY A 458 -13.44 -11.89 13.96
N MET A 459 -12.17 -12.29 13.86
CA MET A 459 -11.31 -12.38 15.02
C MET A 459 -11.09 -11.00 15.63
N ASP A 460 -11.07 -10.94 16.96
CA ASP A 460 -10.75 -9.76 17.74
C ASP A 460 -9.35 -9.86 18.37
N GLY A 461 -8.82 -8.76 18.84
CA GLY A 461 -7.56 -8.68 19.58
C GLY A 461 -7.10 -7.25 19.74
N GLU A 462 -6.71 -6.91 20.98
CA GLU A 462 -6.03 -5.65 21.29
C GLU A 462 -4.64 -5.62 20.65
N GLY A 463 -3.89 -4.53 20.82
CA GLY A 463 -2.52 -4.46 20.34
C GLY A 463 -1.65 -5.64 20.81
N ASP A 464 -0.43 -5.76 20.24
CA ASP A 464 0.52 -6.83 20.56
C ASP A 464 0.60 -7.11 22.09
N PRO A 465 0.44 -8.36 22.54
CA PRO A 465 0.30 -9.61 21.77
C PRO A 465 -1.15 -9.99 21.40
N GLY A 466 -2.14 -9.23 21.83
CA GLY A 466 -3.56 -9.57 21.68
C GLY A 466 -4.02 -9.72 20.21
N CYS A 467 -3.49 -8.93 19.29
CA CYS A 467 -3.77 -9.05 17.86
C CYS A 467 -3.22 -10.34 17.21
N ARG A 468 -2.30 -11.03 17.90
CA ARG A 468 -1.60 -12.24 17.44
C ARG A 468 -2.19 -13.52 18.03
N LYS A 469 -3.52 -13.59 18.19
CA LYS A 469 -4.23 -14.81 18.57
C LYS A 469 -4.07 -15.90 17.50
N CYS A 470 -4.16 -17.18 17.94
CA CYS A 470 -4.20 -18.29 17.00
C CYS A 470 -5.41 -18.20 16.09
N MET A 471 -5.21 -18.54 14.80
CA MET A 471 -6.29 -18.63 13.83
C MET A 471 -7.39 -19.59 14.32
N GLU A 472 -8.65 -19.20 14.16
CA GLU A 472 -9.79 -20.01 14.56
C GLU A 472 -10.16 -20.99 13.43
N TRP A 473 -9.74 -22.24 13.59
CA TRP A 473 -10.02 -23.29 12.62
C TRP A 473 -11.28 -24.11 12.94
N ASN A 474 -11.92 -23.90 14.09
CA ASN A 474 -13.18 -24.58 14.40
C ASN A 474 -14.34 -23.93 13.62
N PRO A 475 -14.98 -24.66 12.65
CA PRO A 475 -16.06 -24.10 11.83
C PRO A 475 -17.26 -23.60 12.63
N GLU A 476 -17.48 -24.14 13.83
CA GLU A 476 -18.59 -23.74 14.70
C GLU A 476 -18.40 -22.35 15.34
N LYS A 477 -17.14 -21.86 15.36
CA LYS A 477 -16.77 -20.55 15.90
C LYS A 477 -16.52 -19.49 14.83
N GLN A 478 -16.42 -19.90 13.57
CA GLN A 478 -16.15 -19.02 12.44
C GLN A 478 -17.40 -18.23 12.04
N ASP A 479 -17.27 -16.93 11.80
CA ASP A 479 -18.31 -16.11 11.17
C ASP A 479 -18.34 -16.36 9.67
N ARG A 480 -19.15 -17.35 9.25
CA ARG A 480 -19.26 -17.71 7.83
C ARG A 480 -19.96 -16.63 6.99
N ASP A 481 -20.81 -15.78 7.58
CA ASP A 481 -21.45 -14.67 6.88
C ASP A 481 -20.43 -13.58 6.55
N LEU A 482 -19.48 -13.33 7.45
CA LEU A 482 -18.40 -12.38 7.21
C LEU A 482 -17.40 -12.92 6.19
N PHE A 483 -17.06 -14.23 6.27
CA PHE A 483 -16.23 -14.89 5.28
C PHE A 483 -16.82 -14.76 3.88
N GLU A 484 -18.11 -15.05 3.72
CA GLU A 484 -18.80 -14.95 2.43
C GLU A 484 -18.83 -13.50 1.92
N PHE A 485 -18.96 -12.52 2.81
CA PHE A 485 -18.87 -11.11 2.47
C PHE A 485 -17.51 -10.75 1.86
N TYR A 486 -16.41 -11.13 2.53
CA TYR A 486 -15.05 -10.92 1.99
C TYR A 486 -14.85 -11.63 0.66
N ARG A 487 -15.26 -12.89 0.56
CA ARG A 487 -15.18 -13.69 -0.67
C ARG A 487 -15.89 -13.02 -1.83
N GLN A 488 -17.10 -12.50 -1.60
CA GLN A 488 -17.87 -11.80 -2.63
C GLN A 488 -17.22 -10.47 -3.05
N LEU A 489 -16.66 -9.70 -2.10
CA LEU A 489 -15.91 -8.48 -2.40
C LEU A 489 -14.68 -8.76 -3.26
N ILE A 490 -13.94 -9.82 -2.94
CA ILE A 490 -12.78 -10.26 -3.71
C ILE A 490 -13.20 -10.65 -5.12
N GLN A 491 -14.26 -11.42 -5.26
CA GLN A 491 -14.81 -11.81 -6.57
C GLN A 491 -15.18 -10.58 -7.39
N ILE A 492 -15.98 -9.67 -6.84
CA ILE A 492 -16.40 -8.44 -7.53
C ILE A 492 -15.17 -7.63 -7.97
N ARG A 493 -14.17 -7.45 -7.10
CA ARG A 493 -12.95 -6.74 -7.45
C ARG A 493 -12.19 -7.41 -8.61
N ASN A 494 -12.08 -8.73 -8.58
CA ASN A 494 -11.39 -9.51 -9.62
C ASN A 494 -12.10 -9.45 -10.97
N GLU A 495 -13.43 -9.41 -10.97
CA GLU A 495 -14.25 -9.34 -12.17
C GLU A 495 -14.37 -7.92 -12.76
N GLN A 496 -14.09 -6.88 -11.97
CA GLN A 496 -14.28 -5.48 -12.37
C GLN A 496 -12.95 -4.71 -12.45
N PRO A 497 -12.32 -4.60 -13.63
CA PRO A 497 -11.08 -3.86 -13.84
C PRO A 497 -11.12 -2.41 -13.35
N ALA A 498 -12.27 -1.72 -13.46
CA ALA A 498 -12.43 -0.36 -12.98
C ALA A 498 -12.17 -0.22 -11.47
N LEU A 499 -12.45 -1.23 -10.65
CA LEU A 499 -12.14 -1.21 -9.21
C LEU A 499 -10.64 -1.33 -8.92
N ARG A 500 -9.86 -1.89 -9.84
CA ARG A 500 -8.42 -2.06 -9.69
C ARG A 500 -7.63 -0.84 -10.20
N THR A 501 -7.85 -0.47 -11.46
CA THR A 501 -7.03 0.54 -12.16
C THR A 501 -7.83 1.73 -12.69
N GLY A 502 -9.15 1.78 -12.47
CA GLY A 502 -9.98 2.91 -12.90
C GLY A 502 -9.68 4.20 -12.12
N THR A 503 -10.10 5.32 -12.68
CA THR A 503 -10.09 6.61 -11.98
C THR A 503 -10.97 6.55 -10.73
N PHE A 504 -10.75 7.46 -9.80
CA PHE A 504 -11.54 7.59 -8.59
C PHE A 504 -12.05 9.02 -8.44
N THR A 505 -13.37 9.19 -8.29
CA THR A 505 -13.99 10.51 -8.13
C THR A 505 -15.11 10.45 -7.11
N PHE A 506 -15.07 11.29 -6.07
CA PHE A 506 -16.22 11.44 -5.18
C PHE A 506 -17.37 12.15 -5.90
N LEU A 507 -18.57 11.57 -5.82
CA LEU A 507 -19.82 12.13 -6.34
C LEU A 507 -20.65 12.79 -5.23
N GLU A 508 -20.59 12.26 -4.01
CA GLU A 508 -21.24 12.81 -2.83
C GLU A 508 -20.37 12.57 -1.59
N ALA A 509 -19.99 13.65 -0.90
CA ALA A 509 -19.30 13.62 0.39
C ALA A 509 -19.57 14.96 1.12
N GLY A 510 -20.67 15.02 1.85
CA GLY A 510 -21.18 16.27 2.47
C GLY A 510 -20.63 16.53 3.88
N ARG A 511 -20.65 17.79 4.28
CA ARG A 511 -20.36 18.19 5.66
C ARG A 511 -21.36 17.60 6.63
N GLN A 512 -20.89 17.24 7.83
CA GLN A 512 -21.72 16.72 8.94
C GLN A 512 -22.52 15.46 8.56
N GLY A 513 -22.12 14.73 7.54
CA GLY A 513 -22.73 13.48 7.12
C GLY A 513 -21.73 12.34 7.13
N SER A 514 -22.23 11.12 7.19
CA SER A 514 -21.43 9.89 7.13
C SER A 514 -21.88 9.00 5.98
N LYS A 515 -22.34 9.60 4.89
CA LYS A 515 -22.62 8.90 3.61
C LYS A 515 -21.70 9.41 2.52
N ILE A 516 -21.21 8.50 1.71
CA ILE A 516 -20.34 8.79 0.57
C ILE A 516 -20.81 8.08 -0.69
N ALA A 517 -20.63 8.74 -1.82
CA ALA A 517 -20.76 8.13 -3.13
C ALA A 517 -19.53 8.46 -3.96
N TYR A 518 -19.00 7.49 -4.68
CA TYR A 518 -17.87 7.70 -5.59
C TYR A 518 -17.98 6.83 -6.84
N GLU A 519 -17.34 7.30 -7.89
CA GLU A 519 -17.23 6.63 -9.17
C GLU A 519 -15.84 6.01 -9.35
N ARG A 520 -15.82 4.81 -9.95
CA ARG A 520 -14.65 4.18 -10.54
C ARG A 520 -14.89 4.03 -12.02
N ARG A 521 -14.02 4.56 -12.86
CA ARG A 521 -14.19 4.51 -14.32
C ARG A 521 -12.92 4.04 -15.02
N LEU A 522 -13.08 3.06 -15.89
CA LEU A 522 -12.02 2.57 -16.77
C LEU A 522 -12.61 2.34 -18.16
N ASP A 523 -12.16 3.08 -19.15
CA ASP A 523 -12.68 3.04 -20.52
C ASP A 523 -14.22 3.18 -20.56
N LEU A 524 -14.93 2.11 -20.93
CA LEU A 524 -16.39 2.06 -20.98
C LEU A 524 -17.02 1.49 -19.70
N GLU A 525 -16.22 1.03 -18.75
CA GLU A 525 -16.72 0.49 -17.50
C GLU A 525 -16.87 1.60 -16.47
N THR A 526 -18.10 1.80 -15.99
CA THR A 526 -18.43 2.74 -14.92
C THR A 526 -19.05 2.01 -13.74
N ILE A 527 -18.49 2.21 -12.55
CA ILE A 527 -19.00 1.65 -11.30
C ILE A 527 -19.21 2.81 -10.31
N VAL A 528 -20.40 2.88 -9.73
CA VAL A 528 -20.73 3.81 -8.65
C VAL A 528 -20.90 3.02 -7.36
N VAL A 529 -20.18 3.42 -6.33
CA VAL A 529 -20.28 2.82 -4.99
C VAL A 529 -20.98 3.82 -4.07
N LEU A 530 -22.02 3.35 -3.39
CA LEU A 530 -22.80 4.11 -2.41
C LEU A 530 -22.58 3.48 -1.04
N ILE A 531 -22.19 4.25 -0.05
CA ILE A 531 -21.96 3.76 1.33
C ILE A 531 -22.67 4.68 2.32
N ASN A 532 -23.58 4.11 3.10
CA ASN A 532 -24.24 4.76 4.21
C ASN A 532 -23.62 4.29 5.53
N SER A 533 -22.79 5.09 6.18
CA SER A 533 -22.21 4.80 7.49
C SER A 533 -23.03 5.35 8.67
N GLU A 534 -24.29 5.71 8.41
CA GLU A 534 -25.23 6.20 9.44
C GLU A 534 -26.03 5.05 10.06
N GLU A 535 -26.45 5.24 11.31
CA GLU A 535 -27.38 4.34 12.02
C GLU A 535 -28.84 4.47 11.53
N THR A 536 -29.09 5.35 10.57
CA THR A 536 -30.40 5.61 10.00
C THR A 536 -30.37 5.47 8.48
N ALA A 537 -31.54 5.18 7.89
CA ALA A 537 -31.65 5.11 6.46
C ALA A 537 -31.40 6.47 5.80
N GLN A 538 -30.60 6.49 4.74
CA GLN A 538 -30.23 7.68 3.97
C GLN A 538 -30.73 7.57 2.52
N THR A 539 -30.89 8.72 1.87
CA THR A 539 -31.20 8.76 0.43
C THR A 539 -30.03 9.37 -0.33
N PHE A 540 -29.54 8.64 -1.32
CA PHE A 540 -28.55 9.14 -2.27
C PHE A 540 -29.24 9.75 -3.48
N ARG A 541 -28.69 10.86 -4.00
CA ARG A 541 -29.15 11.52 -5.22
C ARG A 541 -27.93 11.91 -6.05
N VAL A 542 -27.42 10.97 -6.80
CA VAL A 542 -26.15 11.08 -7.51
C VAL A 542 -26.39 11.35 -8.99
N ASP A 543 -25.70 12.35 -9.54
CA ASP A 543 -25.73 12.62 -10.98
C ASP A 543 -24.91 11.56 -11.72
N VAL A 544 -25.49 10.98 -12.77
CA VAL A 544 -24.88 9.92 -13.59
C VAL A 544 -25.23 10.08 -15.05
N ASP A 545 -24.36 9.60 -15.94
CA ASP A 545 -24.57 9.66 -17.38
C ASP A 545 -25.42 8.48 -17.90
N GLU A 546 -25.28 7.29 -17.31
CA GLU A 546 -25.91 6.06 -17.72
C GLU A 546 -27.32 5.88 -17.13
N GLN A 547 -28.18 5.15 -17.81
CA GLN A 547 -29.57 4.99 -17.39
C GLN A 547 -29.85 3.75 -16.56
N ASN A 548 -29.17 2.64 -16.82
CA ASN A 548 -29.43 1.36 -16.16
C ASN A 548 -28.21 0.90 -15.38
N TRP A 549 -28.45 0.37 -14.19
CA TRP A 549 -27.42 -0.03 -13.25
C TRP A 549 -27.73 -1.37 -12.63
N GLU A 550 -26.76 -2.25 -12.54
CA GLU A 550 -26.83 -3.51 -11.82
C GLU A 550 -26.06 -3.41 -10.51
N ASN A 551 -26.69 -3.81 -9.41
CA ASN A 551 -26.00 -3.95 -8.14
C ASN A 551 -25.21 -5.28 -8.13
N LEU A 552 -23.91 -5.21 -8.22
CA LEU A 552 -23.03 -6.37 -8.29
C LEU A 552 -23.08 -7.25 -7.02
N PHE A 553 -23.59 -6.73 -5.91
CA PHE A 553 -23.68 -7.47 -4.65
C PHE A 553 -25.01 -8.23 -4.52
N THR A 554 -26.12 -7.67 -5.04
CA THR A 554 -27.48 -8.25 -4.90
C THR A 554 -28.09 -8.69 -6.22
N ALA A 555 -27.47 -8.37 -7.35
CA ALA A 555 -27.97 -8.57 -8.72
C ALA A 555 -29.27 -7.80 -9.04
N ASP A 556 -29.67 -6.83 -8.22
CA ASP A 556 -30.82 -5.98 -8.48
C ASP A 556 -30.50 -4.93 -9.55
N THR A 557 -31.50 -4.57 -10.37
CA THR A 557 -31.35 -3.52 -11.38
C THR A 557 -32.00 -2.21 -10.89
N ILE A 558 -31.27 -1.10 -11.03
CA ILE A 558 -31.72 0.24 -10.68
C ILE A 558 -31.69 1.11 -11.94
N ARG A 559 -32.74 1.93 -12.13
CA ARG A 559 -32.80 2.87 -13.24
C ARG A 559 -32.60 4.30 -12.77
N ALA A 560 -31.69 5.03 -13.41
CA ALA A 560 -31.53 6.46 -13.21
C ALA A 560 -32.68 7.23 -13.88
N GLU A 561 -33.23 8.20 -13.19
CA GLU A 561 -34.29 9.07 -13.69
C GLU A 561 -33.72 10.48 -13.94
N ARG A 562 -33.81 10.96 -15.19
CA ARG A 562 -33.33 12.28 -15.61
C ARG A 562 -31.86 12.52 -15.25
N GLY A 563 -31.00 11.50 -15.46
CA GLY A 563 -29.57 11.58 -15.13
C GLY A 563 -29.24 11.54 -13.64
N LYS A 564 -30.17 11.00 -12.80
CA LYS A 564 -29.95 10.88 -11.36
C LYS A 564 -30.27 9.49 -10.84
N LEU A 565 -29.36 8.90 -10.12
CA LEU A 565 -29.61 7.74 -9.28
C LEU A 565 -30.26 8.21 -7.97
N ASN A 566 -31.49 7.71 -7.70
CA ASN A 566 -32.19 7.93 -6.44
C ASN A 566 -32.27 6.59 -5.70
N VAL A 567 -31.43 6.41 -4.69
CA VAL A 567 -31.33 5.15 -3.96
C VAL A 567 -31.56 5.39 -2.48
N LYS A 568 -32.56 4.72 -1.90
CA LYS A 568 -32.76 4.70 -0.44
C LYS A 568 -31.95 3.55 0.14
N MET A 569 -30.99 3.89 0.96
CA MET A 569 -30.06 2.96 1.58
C MET A 569 -30.41 2.77 3.06
N PRO A 570 -30.52 1.56 3.59
CA PRO A 570 -30.74 1.31 5.01
C PRO A 570 -29.56 1.79 5.85
N ALA A 571 -29.70 1.77 7.18
CA ALA A 571 -28.59 1.96 8.11
C ALA A 571 -27.45 1.01 7.78
N TYR A 572 -26.22 1.52 7.74
CA TYR A 572 -25.00 0.77 7.39
C TYR A 572 -25.09 0.03 6.04
N GLY A 573 -25.99 0.49 5.15
CA GLY A 573 -26.20 -0.12 3.84
C GLY A 573 -25.19 0.38 2.80
N PHE A 574 -25.04 -0.41 1.74
CA PHE A 574 -24.17 -0.07 0.61
C PHE A 574 -24.72 -0.63 -0.71
N ALA A 575 -24.18 -0.14 -1.82
CA ALA A 575 -24.39 -0.71 -3.14
C ALA A 575 -23.15 -0.52 -4.01
N ILE A 576 -22.82 -1.52 -4.82
CA ILE A 576 -21.79 -1.47 -5.87
C ILE A 576 -22.54 -1.56 -7.21
N LEU A 577 -22.74 -0.43 -7.87
CA LEU A 577 -23.58 -0.30 -9.04
C LEU A 577 -22.73 -0.22 -10.30
N LYS A 578 -22.87 -1.19 -11.19
CA LYS A 578 -22.24 -1.21 -12.53
C LYS A 578 -23.22 -0.68 -13.57
N ALA A 579 -22.78 0.24 -14.42
CA ALA A 579 -23.54 0.68 -15.58
C ALA A 579 -23.78 -0.47 -16.56
N ILE A 580 -25.04 -0.61 -17.01
CA ILE A 580 -25.44 -1.59 -18.02
C ILE A 580 -25.83 -0.82 -19.28
N ASN A 581 -25.20 -1.10 -20.41
CA ASN A 581 -25.51 -0.50 -21.72
C ASN A 581 -26.77 -1.13 -22.36
#